data_eabfd4baa05acf0eea4b9cec319ad9b7
#
_entry.id   eabfd4baa05acf0eea4b9cec319ad9b7
#
_cell.length_a   1.000
_cell.length_b   1.000
_cell.length_c   1.000
_cell.angle_alpha   90.00
_cell.angle_beta   90.00
_cell.angle_gamma   90.00
#
_symmetry.space_group_name_H-M   'P 1'
#
loop_
_entity.id
_entity.type
_entity.pdbx_description
1 polymer ?
#
loop_
_entity_poly.entity_id
_entity_poly.type
_entity_poly.pdbx_seq_one_letter_code
_entity_poly.pdbx_strand_id
1 'polypeptide(L)'
;MNKRRWIFSTVVAAFLLIIGGFLVYQQMTPKPFTEVVAAAKIDGYESGDELENASTVIVTDQLEKRGDSIIERASDDAVIGVYRMSTFKIAQVLKNETDDNLAKEMTISVYENEGYDAKTNTTYHIAGYTKMEKEEKYLLLLQKDSEDDYYVPTAVIFGKINLNPNKRYELFPKNSDTESAINKVQAEVLKNLENEIERENK
;
A
#
# COMPACT_ATOMS: atom_id res chain seq x y z
N MET A 1 -44.95 50.74 12.83
CA MET A 1 -43.91 49.71 12.67
C MET A 1 -43.15 50.01 11.37
N ASN A 2 -41.84 50.36 11.47
CA ASN A 2 -41.08 50.96 10.37
C ASN A 2 -40.80 49.97 9.25
N LYS A 3 -41.40 50.12 8.07
CA LYS A 3 -41.15 49.33 6.84
C LYS A 3 -39.65 49.13 6.53
N ARG A 4 -38.81 50.11 6.83
CA ARG A 4 -37.36 50.04 6.69
C ARG A 4 -36.68 48.97 7.56
N ARG A 5 -37.12 48.78 8.78
CA ARG A 5 -36.60 47.75 9.71
C ARG A 5 -36.93 46.33 9.23
N TRP A 6 -38.12 46.15 8.66
CA TRP A 6 -38.57 44.88 8.13
C TRP A 6 -37.78 44.44 6.90
N ILE A 7 -37.52 45.36 5.97
CA ILE A 7 -36.71 45.11 4.79
C ILE A 7 -35.27 44.74 5.17
N PHE A 8 -34.65 45.43 6.15
CA PHE A 8 -33.30 45.13 6.63
C PHE A 8 -33.21 43.74 7.26
N SER A 9 -34.21 43.35 8.06
CA SER A 9 -34.27 42.03 8.69
C SER A 9 -34.42 40.90 7.67
N THR A 10 -35.19 41.11 6.61
CA THR A 10 -35.37 40.09 5.55
C THR A 10 -34.11 39.93 4.69
N VAL A 11 -33.39 41.00 4.41
CA VAL A 11 -32.14 40.95 3.62
C VAL A 11 -31.04 40.22 4.44
N VAL A 12 -30.92 40.50 5.73
CA VAL A 12 -29.93 39.80 6.60
C VAL A 12 -30.24 38.30 6.71
N ALA A 13 -31.52 37.93 6.87
CA ALA A 13 -31.91 36.52 6.92
C ALA A 13 -31.64 35.81 5.59
N ALA A 14 -31.87 36.40 4.45
CA ALA A 14 -31.55 35.84 3.13
C ALA A 14 -30.05 35.67 2.94
N PHE A 15 -29.24 36.63 3.40
CA PHE A 15 -27.77 36.53 3.32
C PHE A 15 -27.20 35.40 4.20
N LEU A 16 -27.76 35.20 5.41
CA LEU A 16 -27.38 34.10 6.28
C LEU A 16 -27.76 32.73 5.70
N LEU A 17 -28.89 32.63 5.01
CA LEU A 17 -29.31 31.41 4.32
C LEU A 17 -28.39 31.09 3.12
N ILE A 18 -27.97 32.10 2.37
CA ILE A 18 -27.04 31.93 1.24
C ILE A 18 -25.66 31.47 1.74
N ILE A 19 -25.12 32.12 2.79
CA ILE A 19 -23.84 31.73 3.40
C ILE A 19 -23.93 30.34 3.99
N GLY A 20 -24.99 30.04 4.76
CA GLY A 20 -25.23 28.73 5.34
C GLY A 20 -25.37 27.65 4.26
N GLY A 21 -26.13 27.90 3.22
CA GLY A 21 -26.27 27.00 2.08
C GLY A 21 -24.96 26.77 1.33
N PHE A 22 -24.15 27.81 1.14
CA PHE A 22 -22.83 27.69 0.51
C PHE A 22 -21.83 26.88 1.33
N LEU A 23 -21.81 27.05 2.66
CA LEU A 23 -20.95 26.27 3.56
C LEU A 23 -21.36 24.78 3.57
N VAL A 24 -22.67 24.50 3.61
CA VAL A 24 -23.19 23.13 3.51
C VAL A 24 -22.88 22.53 2.14
N TYR A 25 -23.03 23.29 1.07
CA TYR A 25 -22.69 22.85 -0.29
C TYR A 25 -21.21 22.49 -0.43
N GLN A 26 -20.30 23.31 0.13
CA GLN A 26 -18.86 22.99 0.13
C GLN A 26 -18.53 21.72 0.90
N GLN A 27 -19.25 21.42 1.97
CA GLN A 27 -19.09 20.18 2.75
C GLN A 27 -19.68 18.95 2.04
N MET A 28 -20.68 19.14 1.20
CA MET A 28 -21.37 18.08 0.47
C MET A 28 -20.76 17.78 -0.92
N THR A 29 -19.88 18.64 -1.44
CA THR A 29 -19.20 18.36 -2.72
C THR A 29 -18.15 17.25 -2.48
N PRO A 30 -18.28 16.07 -3.14
CA PRO A 30 -17.26 15.05 -3.04
C PRO A 30 -15.91 15.61 -3.50
N LYS A 31 -14.89 15.42 -2.69
CA LYS A 31 -13.53 15.76 -3.10
C LYS A 31 -13.16 14.91 -4.32
N PRO A 32 -12.49 15.47 -5.33
CA PRO A 32 -12.03 14.69 -6.47
C PRO A 32 -11.09 13.57 -5.97
N PHE A 33 -11.19 12.41 -6.60
CA PHE A 33 -10.25 11.32 -6.32
C PHE A 33 -8.84 11.72 -6.78
N THR A 34 -7.87 11.43 -5.94
CA THR A 34 -6.45 11.74 -6.18
C THR A 34 -5.60 10.52 -5.88
N GLU A 35 -4.59 10.28 -6.68
CA GLU A 35 -3.51 9.32 -6.39
C GLU A 35 -2.21 10.09 -6.14
N VAL A 36 -1.49 9.71 -5.09
CA VAL A 36 -0.22 10.32 -4.69
C VAL A 36 0.83 9.23 -4.56
N VAL A 37 1.89 9.34 -5.33
CA VAL A 37 3.11 8.54 -5.11
C VAL A 37 4.00 9.31 -4.16
N ALA A 38 4.04 8.87 -2.90
CA ALA A 38 4.88 9.46 -1.89
C ALA A 38 6.30 8.90 -2.01
N ALA A 39 7.29 9.79 -2.05
CA ALA A 39 8.68 9.39 -2.02
C ALA A 39 9.03 8.77 -0.66
N ALA A 40 9.72 7.64 -0.70
CA ALA A 40 10.33 7.03 0.47
C ALA A 40 11.79 6.70 0.17
N LYS A 41 12.62 6.73 1.21
CA LYS A 41 13.96 6.17 1.10
C LYS A 41 13.79 4.65 1.15
N ILE A 42 14.15 3.98 0.08
CA ILE A 42 14.21 2.51 -0.01
C ILE A 42 15.67 2.09 -0.17
N ASP A 43 16.02 0.98 0.44
CA ASP A 43 17.32 0.38 0.20
C ASP A 43 17.33 -0.20 -1.22
N GLY A 44 18.40 0.04 -1.95
CA GLY A 44 18.60 -0.53 -3.28
C GLY A 44 19.35 -1.84 -3.18
N TYR A 45 19.02 -2.79 -4.06
CA TYR A 45 19.76 -4.04 -4.24
C TYR A 45 20.27 -4.12 -5.67
N GLU A 46 21.47 -4.67 -5.84
CA GLU A 46 22.10 -4.80 -7.15
C GLU A 46 21.87 -6.17 -7.78
N SER A 47 21.50 -7.17 -6.97
CA SER A 47 21.25 -8.54 -7.40
C SER A 47 20.11 -9.23 -6.64
N GLY A 48 19.59 -10.31 -7.22
CA GLY A 48 18.63 -11.19 -6.57
C GLY A 48 19.18 -11.83 -5.31
N ASP A 49 20.44 -12.27 -5.34
CA ASP A 49 21.10 -12.88 -4.19
C ASP A 49 21.19 -11.92 -2.97
N GLU A 50 21.48 -10.63 -3.23
CA GLU A 50 21.47 -9.64 -2.15
C GLU A 50 20.11 -9.46 -1.52
N LEU A 51 19.04 -9.40 -2.32
CA LEU A 51 17.67 -9.27 -1.84
C LEU A 51 17.24 -10.52 -1.06
N GLU A 52 17.55 -11.72 -1.56
CA GLU A 52 17.27 -12.99 -0.89
C GLU A 52 17.99 -13.10 0.46
N ASN A 53 19.28 -12.70 0.50
CA ASN A 53 20.07 -12.69 1.73
C ASN A 53 19.57 -11.66 2.76
N ALA A 54 19.07 -10.52 2.32
CA ALA A 54 18.50 -9.48 3.18
C ALA A 54 17.11 -9.85 3.75
N SER A 55 16.44 -10.85 3.17
CA SER A 55 15.11 -11.27 3.58
C SER A 55 15.18 -12.44 4.55
N THR A 56 14.52 -12.34 5.69
CA THR A 56 14.48 -13.43 6.71
C THR A 56 13.45 -14.49 6.38
N VAL A 57 12.43 -14.14 5.59
CA VAL A 57 11.37 -15.06 5.16
C VAL A 57 11.15 -14.88 3.65
N ILE A 58 11.05 -16.00 2.93
CA ILE A 58 10.63 -16.03 1.52
C ILE A 58 9.50 -17.04 1.39
N VAL A 59 8.35 -16.58 0.90
CA VAL A 59 7.16 -17.40 0.74
C VAL A 59 6.49 -17.13 -0.60
N THR A 60 5.81 -18.15 -1.14
CA THR A 60 4.73 -17.89 -2.10
C THR A 60 3.42 -17.83 -1.34
N ASP A 61 2.56 -16.88 -1.69
CA ASP A 61 1.32 -16.64 -0.97
C ASP A 61 0.20 -16.05 -1.84
N GLN A 62 -0.96 -15.93 -1.22
CA GLN A 62 -2.14 -15.30 -1.79
C GLN A 62 -2.84 -14.45 -0.74
N LEU A 63 -3.32 -13.30 -1.14
CA LEU A 63 -4.12 -12.42 -0.27
C LEU A 63 -5.41 -13.12 0.16
N GLU A 64 -5.56 -13.40 1.46
CA GLU A 64 -6.77 -13.94 2.05
C GLU A 64 -7.74 -12.83 2.46
N LYS A 65 -7.23 -11.85 3.21
CA LYS A 65 -8.02 -10.72 3.70
C LYS A 65 -7.24 -9.41 3.61
N ARG A 66 -7.80 -8.44 2.89
CA ARG A 66 -7.24 -7.09 2.88
C ARG A 66 -7.62 -6.36 4.17
N GLY A 67 -6.63 -5.74 4.79
CA GLY A 67 -6.82 -4.86 5.93
C GLY A 67 -7.37 -3.49 5.54
N ASP A 68 -7.92 -2.78 6.50
CA ASP A 68 -8.31 -1.38 6.34
C ASP A 68 -7.06 -0.49 6.20
N SER A 69 -7.22 0.63 5.50
CA SER A 69 -6.16 1.64 5.41
C SER A 69 -5.96 2.34 6.75
N ILE A 70 -4.71 2.43 7.18
CA ILE A 70 -4.30 3.18 8.36
C ILE A 70 -3.61 4.45 7.89
N ILE A 71 -4.11 5.60 8.32
CA ILE A 71 -3.59 6.92 7.96
C ILE A 71 -3.11 7.59 9.24
N GLU A 72 -1.81 7.68 9.38
CA GLU A 72 -1.18 8.38 10.49
C GLU A 72 -1.05 9.87 10.18
N ARG A 73 -1.41 10.71 11.16
CA ARG A 73 -1.40 12.15 10.99
C ARG A 73 -0.63 12.84 12.12
N ALA A 74 0.09 13.87 11.74
CA ALA A 74 0.68 14.81 12.69
C ALA A 74 -0.41 15.70 13.34
N SER A 75 -0.02 16.48 14.34
CA SER A 75 -0.92 17.37 15.08
C SER A 75 -1.55 18.48 14.22
N ASP A 76 -0.90 18.85 13.11
CA ASP A 76 -1.37 19.80 12.09
C ASP A 76 -2.20 19.13 10.97
N ASP A 77 -2.58 17.86 11.15
CA ASP A 77 -3.36 17.04 10.22
C ASP A 77 -2.56 16.59 8.97
N ALA A 78 -1.28 16.87 8.87
CA ALA A 78 -0.45 16.36 7.79
C ALA A 78 -0.34 14.84 7.85
N VAL A 79 -0.44 14.17 6.69
CA VAL A 79 -0.27 12.71 6.59
C VAL A 79 1.22 12.39 6.73
N ILE A 80 1.56 11.57 7.72
CA ILE A 80 2.94 11.16 8.04
C ILE A 80 3.19 9.67 7.83
N GLY A 81 2.14 8.85 7.79
CA GLY A 81 2.21 7.43 7.51
C GLY A 81 0.95 6.91 6.84
N VAL A 82 1.11 5.99 5.91
CA VAL A 82 0.00 5.34 5.21
C VAL A 82 0.34 3.88 4.96
N TYR A 83 -0.49 2.98 5.45
CA TYR A 83 -0.31 1.55 5.25
C TYR A 83 -1.60 0.77 5.51
N ARG A 84 -1.53 -0.54 5.32
CA ARG A 84 -2.54 -1.49 5.77
C ARG A 84 -1.88 -2.79 6.24
N MET A 85 -2.54 -3.49 7.15
CA MET A 85 -2.14 -4.82 7.57
C MET A 85 -3.05 -5.84 6.91
N SER A 86 -2.54 -6.54 5.91
CA SER A 86 -3.30 -7.54 5.16
C SER A 86 -2.88 -8.95 5.57
N THR A 87 -3.84 -9.89 5.55
CA THR A 87 -3.58 -11.29 5.87
C THR A 87 -3.34 -12.07 4.59
N PHE A 88 -2.24 -12.80 4.55
CA PHE A 88 -1.86 -13.64 3.42
C PHE A 88 -1.80 -15.09 3.85
N LYS A 89 -2.27 -15.98 2.99
CA LYS A 89 -2.22 -17.40 3.17
C LYS A 89 -1.01 -17.96 2.45
N ILE A 90 -0.12 -18.61 3.19
CA ILE A 90 1.10 -19.20 2.67
C ILE A 90 0.77 -20.40 1.79
N ALA A 91 1.24 -20.38 0.55
CA ALA A 91 1.20 -21.53 -0.33
C ALA A 91 2.45 -22.39 -0.16
N GLN A 92 3.64 -21.76 -0.06
CA GLN A 92 4.91 -22.45 0.14
C GLN A 92 5.88 -21.59 0.96
N VAL A 93 6.69 -22.21 1.81
CA VAL A 93 7.81 -21.57 2.50
C VAL A 93 9.09 -21.98 1.79
N LEU A 94 9.81 -21.01 1.24
CA LEU A 94 11.09 -21.19 0.54
C LEU A 94 12.29 -20.91 1.46
N LYS A 95 12.13 -19.93 2.35
CA LYS A 95 13.12 -19.55 3.36
C LYS A 95 12.43 -19.14 4.64
N ASN A 96 12.94 -19.56 5.80
CA ASN A 96 12.51 -19.07 7.10
C ASN A 96 13.71 -19.07 8.06
N GLU A 97 14.20 -17.90 8.38
CA GLU A 97 15.28 -17.65 9.35
C GLU A 97 14.76 -17.04 10.65
N THR A 98 13.44 -17.06 10.87
CA THR A 98 12.79 -16.58 12.09
C THR A 98 12.47 -17.74 13.03
N ASP A 99 12.13 -17.44 14.28
CA ASP A 99 11.64 -18.44 15.24
C ASP A 99 10.18 -18.85 15.00
N ASP A 100 9.50 -18.25 14.04
CA ASP A 100 8.11 -18.56 13.73
C ASP A 100 8.01 -19.92 13.02
N ASN A 101 7.04 -20.72 13.42
CA ASN A 101 6.77 -21.99 12.76
C ASN A 101 5.88 -21.78 11.52
N LEU A 102 6.47 -21.26 10.43
CA LEU A 102 5.76 -21.01 9.18
C LEU A 102 5.56 -22.30 8.39
N ALA A 103 4.35 -22.53 7.90
CA ALA A 103 3.99 -23.69 7.09
C ALA A 103 2.93 -23.33 6.04
N LYS A 104 2.81 -24.18 5.02
CA LYS A 104 1.72 -24.11 4.04
C LYS A 104 0.36 -24.05 4.73
N GLU A 105 -0.57 -23.30 4.16
CA GLU A 105 -1.94 -23.06 4.66
C GLU A 105 -2.02 -22.17 5.91
N MET A 106 -0.90 -21.84 6.55
CA MET A 106 -0.89 -20.83 7.61
C MET A 106 -1.04 -19.44 7.06
N THR A 107 -1.48 -18.52 7.90
CA THR A 107 -1.62 -17.11 7.55
C THR A 107 -0.57 -16.26 8.23
N ILE A 108 -0.11 -15.23 7.51
CA ILE A 108 0.78 -14.20 8.04
C ILE A 108 0.15 -12.83 7.83
N SER A 109 0.50 -11.91 8.71
CA SER A 109 0.14 -10.49 8.57
C SER A 109 1.27 -9.78 7.82
N VAL A 110 0.94 -9.09 6.73
CA VAL A 110 1.92 -8.36 5.92
C VAL A 110 1.56 -6.88 5.86
N TYR A 111 2.56 -6.06 6.09
CA TYR A 111 2.49 -4.61 5.95
C TYR A 111 2.50 -4.22 4.47
N GLU A 112 1.41 -3.63 3.99
CA GLU A 112 1.31 -3.11 2.63
C GLU A 112 1.46 -1.59 2.61
N ASN A 113 2.35 -1.09 1.77
CA ASN A 113 2.74 0.32 1.68
C ASN A 113 1.79 1.16 0.80
N GLU A 114 0.49 0.87 0.87
CA GLU A 114 -0.58 1.62 0.20
C GLU A 114 -1.77 1.78 1.14
N GLY A 115 -2.43 2.94 1.06
CA GLY A 115 -3.67 3.16 1.78
C GLY A 115 -4.52 4.25 1.16
N TYR A 116 -5.83 4.17 1.42
CA TYR A 116 -6.81 5.14 1.00
C TYR A 116 -7.27 6.00 2.17
N ASP A 117 -7.13 7.31 2.02
CA ASP A 117 -7.62 8.32 2.96
C ASP A 117 -8.99 8.84 2.51
N ALA A 118 -10.04 8.39 3.18
CA ALA A 118 -11.40 8.84 2.90
C ALA A 118 -11.62 10.34 3.20
N LYS A 119 -10.84 10.93 4.13
CA LYS A 119 -10.94 12.36 4.47
C LYS A 119 -10.56 13.28 3.31
N THR A 120 -9.59 12.87 2.52
CA THR A 120 -9.08 13.64 1.38
C THR A 120 -9.48 13.04 0.03
N ASN A 121 -10.13 11.87 0.00
CA ASN A 121 -10.40 11.05 -1.17
C ASN A 121 -9.13 10.75 -1.97
N THR A 122 -8.06 10.34 -1.25
CA THR A 122 -6.73 10.16 -1.82
C THR A 122 -6.20 8.75 -1.53
N THR A 123 -5.67 8.08 -2.56
CA THR A 123 -4.85 6.88 -2.39
C THR A 123 -3.38 7.28 -2.38
N TYR A 124 -2.66 6.82 -1.38
CA TYR A 124 -1.22 7.02 -1.24
C TYR A 124 -0.48 5.72 -1.56
N HIS A 125 0.52 5.82 -2.41
CA HIS A 125 1.42 4.74 -2.81
C HIS A 125 2.83 5.08 -2.34
N ILE A 126 3.30 4.42 -1.30
CA ILE A 126 4.64 4.69 -0.76
C ILE A 126 5.68 4.08 -1.70
N ALA A 127 6.58 4.92 -2.20
CA ALA A 127 7.58 4.55 -3.20
C ALA A 127 7.00 3.91 -4.48
N GLY A 128 5.72 4.14 -4.78
CA GLY A 128 5.04 3.54 -5.94
C GLY A 128 4.43 2.15 -5.68
N TYR A 129 4.45 1.67 -4.43
CA TYR A 129 3.84 0.40 -4.06
C TYR A 129 2.35 0.40 -4.37
N THR A 130 1.86 -0.65 -5.03
CA THR A 130 0.43 -0.90 -5.21
C THR A 130 -0.01 -2.08 -4.35
N LYS A 131 -1.23 -2.04 -3.84
CA LYS A 131 -1.79 -3.13 -3.03
C LYS A 131 -1.77 -4.45 -3.80
N MET A 132 -1.64 -5.55 -3.06
CA MET A 132 -1.73 -6.88 -3.63
C MET A 132 -3.20 -7.27 -3.88
N GLU A 133 -3.49 -7.96 -4.99
CA GLU A 133 -4.84 -8.31 -5.39
C GLU A 133 -5.19 -9.77 -5.02
N LYS A 134 -6.45 -10.02 -4.64
CA LYS A 134 -6.91 -11.29 -4.05
C LYS A 134 -6.80 -12.49 -4.98
N GLU A 135 -6.91 -12.25 -6.28
CA GLU A 135 -6.88 -13.31 -7.30
C GLU A 135 -5.46 -13.66 -7.78
N GLU A 136 -4.44 -12.95 -7.24
CA GLU A 136 -3.07 -13.05 -7.68
C GLU A 136 -2.22 -13.83 -6.67
N LYS A 137 -1.19 -14.49 -7.19
CA LYS A 137 -0.14 -15.14 -6.40
C LYS A 137 1.10 -14.28 -6.37
N TYR A 138 1.72 -14.21 -5.22
CA TYR A 138 2.94 -13.44 -5.02
C TYR A 138 4.07 -14.31 -4.49
N LEU A 139 5.29 -13.96 -4.89
CA LEU A 139 6.49 -14.34 -4.18
C LEU A 139 6.86 -13.14 -3.31
N LEU A 140 6.84 -13.34 -2.01
CA LEU A 140 7.19 -12.32 -1.03
C LEU A 140 8.52 -12.63 -0.37
N LEU A 141 9.43 -11.66 -0.45
CA LEU A 141 10.68 -11.62 0.28
C LEU A 141 10.48 -10.64 1.44
N LEU A 142 10.50 -11.14 2.65
CA LEU A 142 10.00 -10.46 3.83
C LEU A 142 11.07 -10.34 4.91
N GLN A 143 10.93 -9.31 5.72
CA GLN A 143 11.57 -9.18 7.02
C GLN A 143 10.50 -9.25 8.11
N LYS A 144 10.75 -9.98 9.19
CA LYS A 144 9.89 -9.95 10.36
C LYS A 144 10.12 -8.64 11.12
N ASP A 145 9.05 -7.97 11.54
CA ASP A 145 9.17 -6.84 12.46
C ASP A 145 9.74 -7.32 13.80
N SER A 146 10.56 -6.50 14.46
CA SER A 146 11.25 -6.87 15.68
C SER A 146 10.39 -6.72 16.94
N GLU A 147 9.31 -5.98 16.89
CA GLU A 147 8.48 -5.62 18.04
C GLU A 147 7.06 -6.21 17.90
N ASP A 148 6.57 -6.33 16.68
CA ASP A 148 5.20 -6.73 16.39
C ASP A 148 5.13 -8.02 15.55
N ASP A 149 3.97 -8.67 15.57
CA ASP A 149 3.74 -9.93 14.86
C ASP A 149 3.25 -9.72 13.43
N TYR A 150 4.09 -9.05 12.62
CA TYR A 150 3.86 -8.90 11.18
C TYR A 150 5.16 -8.93 10.38
N TYR A 151 5.01 -9.01 9.08
CA TYR A 151 6.10 -9.05 8.10
C TYR A 151 6.03 -7.85 7.18
N VAL A 152 7.20 -7.35 6.77
CA VAL A 152 7.35 -6.21 5.87
C VAL A 152 8.05 -6.67 4.60
N PRO A 153 7.56 -6.35 3.40
CA PRO A 153 8.28 -6.62 2.16
C PRO A 153 9.63 -5.92 2.17
N THR A 154 10.70 -6.69 1.96
CA THR A 154 12.08 -6.18 1.96
C THR A 154 12.22 -5.07 0.93
N ALA A 155 12.69 -3.90 1.37
CA ALA A 155 12.78 -2.68 0.55
C ALA A 155 11.50 -2.37 -0.23
N VAL A 156 10.35 -2.44 0.45
CA VAL A 156 9.03 -2.03 -0.04
C VAL A 156 8.60 -2.77 -1.30
N ILE A 157 9.07 -2.36 -2.48
CA ILE A 157 8.67 -2.92 -3.78
C ILE A 157 9.54 -4.10 -4.19
N PHE A 158 10.82 -4.11 -3.83
CA PHE A 158 11.74 -5.16 -4.22
C PHE A 158 11.27 -6.53 -3.74
N GLY A 159 10.80 -6.61 -2.49
CA GLY A 159 10.34 -7.84 -1.85
C GLY A 159 8.94 -8.30 -2.24
N LYS A 160 8.25 -7.60 -3.15
CA LYS A 160 6.92 -7.99 -3.64
C LYS A 160 6.95 -8.31 -5.13
N ILE A 161 6.84 -9.58 -5.49
CA ILE A 161 6.89 -10.04 -6.88
C ILE A 161 5.57 -10.73 -7.23
N ASN A 162 4.81 -10.15 -8.17
CA ASN A 162 3.63 -10.85 -8.71
C ASN A 162 4.11 -11.98 -9.64
N LEU A 163 3.65 -13.19 -9.38
CA LEU A 163 4.01 -14.37 -10.19
C LEU A 163 3.35 -14.37 -11.57
N ASN A 164 2.35 -13.52 -11.79
CA ASN A 164 1.80 -13.26 -13.11
C ASN A 164 2.53 -12.07 -13.77
N PRO A 165 3.42 -12.30 -14.75
CA PRO A 165 4.25 -11.24 -15.31
C PRO A 165 3.44 -10.15 -16.04
N ASN A 166 2.19 -10.45 -16.44
CA ASN A 166 1.32 -9.50 -17.11
C ASN A 166 0.56 -8.58 -16.13
N LYS A 167 0.75 -8.78 -14.81
CA LYS A 167 0.04 -8.07 -13.76
C LYS A 167 0.97 -7.43 -12.73
N ARG A 168 1.99 -6.75 -13.23
CA ARG A 168 2.86 -5.91 -12.41
C ARG A 168 2.38 -4.47 -12.50
N TYR A 169 1.88 -3.93 -11.41
CA TYR A 169 1.17 -2.64 -11.38
C TYR A 169 1.84 -1.57 -10.54
N GLU A 170 3.14 -1.73 -10.25
CA GLU A 170 3.85 -0.72 -9.46
C GLU A 170 3.90 0.63 -10.19
N LEU A 171 3.71 1.70 -9.45
CA LEU A 171 3.68 3.06 -9.99
C LEU A 171 5.08 3.66 -10.00
N PHE A 172 5.82 3.39 -11.05
CA PHE A 172 7.12 4.03 -11.29
C PHE A 172 6.98 5.28 -12.16
N PRO A 173 7.86 6.27 -12.00
CA PRO A 173 8.04 7.28 -13.03
C PRO A 173 8.45 6.58 -14.34
N LYS A 174 7.77 6.89 -15.44
CA LYS A 174 8.05 6.27 -16.75
C LYS A 174 9.55 6.36 -17.11
N ASN A 175 10.12 5.23 -17.49
CA ASN A 175 11.54 5.09 -17.85
C ASN A 175 12.51 5.48 -16.72
N SER A 176 12.16 5.23 -15.46
CA SER A 176 13.08 5.48 -14.37
C SER A 176 14.15 4.39 -14.26
N ASP A 177 15.36 4.78 -13.88
CA ASP A 177 16.43 3.83 -13.56
C ASP A 177 16.01 2.89 -12.42
N THR A 178 15.16 3.37 -11.52
CA THR A 178 14.59 2.61 -10.41
C THR A 178 13.73 1.44 -10.90
N GLU A 179 12.83 1.66 -11.86
CA GLU A 179 12.01 0.58 -12.45
C GLU A 179 12.88 -0.50 -13.06
N SER A 180 13.91 -0.08 -13.83
CA SER A 180 14.84 -1.00 -14.47
C SER A 180 15.64 -1.82 -13.46
N ALA A 181 16.13 -1.20 -12.39
CA ALA A 181 16.87 -1.87 -11.32
C ALA A 181 16.00 -2.89 -10.58
N ILE A 182 14.78 -2.53 -10.19
CA ILE A 182 13.85 -3.43 -9.50
C ILE A 182 13.50 -4.62 -10.40
N ASN A 183 13.14 -4.38 -11.65
CA ASN A 183 12.79 -5.44 -12.60
C ASN A 183 13.94 -6.43 -12.81
N LYS A 184 15.19 -5.93 -12.88
CA LYS A 184 16.39 -6.77 -13.00
C LYS A 184 16.52 -7.69 -11.77
N VAL A 185 16.52 -7.11 -10.57
CA VAL A 185 16.69 -7.86 -9.32
C VAL A 185 15.58 -8.89 -9.14
N GLN A 186 14.33 -8.51 -9.37
CA GLN A 186 13.19 -9.41 -9.29
C GLN A 186 13.25 -10.57 -10.30
N ALA A 187 13.74 -10.31 -11.51
CA ALA A 187 13.95 -11.34 -12.52
C ALA A 187 15.03 -12.34 -12.11
N GLU A 188 16.10 -11.88 -11.45
CA GLU A 188 17.15 -12.75 -10.90
C GLU A 188 16.60 -13.63 -9.77
N VAL A 189 15.85 -13.08 -8.82
CA VAL A 189 15.18 -13.84 -7.75
C VAL A 189 14.26 -14.93 -8.33
N LEU A 190 13.41 -14.57 -9.29
CA LEU A 190 12.52 -15.56 -9.93
C LEU A 190 13.31 -16.69 -10.60
N LYS A 191 14.42 -16.37 -11.25
CA LYS A 191 15.28 -17.37 -11.87
C LYS A 191 15.96 -18.27 -10.84
N ASN A 192 16.45 -17.70 -9.74
CA ASN A 192 17.11 -18.45 -8.68
C ASN A 192 16.16 -19.47 -8.03
N LEU A 193 14.91 -19.06 -7.80
CA LEU A 193 13.88 -19.86 -7.10
C LEU A 193 12.93 -20.63 -8.03
N GLU A 194 13.14 -20.58 -9.36
CA GLU A 194 12.25 -21.20 -10.35
C GLU A 194 11.99 -22.68 -10.06
N ASN A 195 13.04 -23.47 -9.81
CA ASN A 195 12.92 -24.90 -9.55
C ASN A 195 12.16 -25.22 -8.26
N GLU A 196 12.18 -24.34 -7.26
CA GLU A 196 11.50 -24.52 -5.99
C GLU A 196 10.02 -24.16 -6.13
N ILE A 197 9.70 -23.08 -6.82
CA ILE A 197 8.33 -22.62 -7.10
C ILE A 197 7.58 -23.61 -8.00
N GLU A 198 8.24 -24.18 -9.02
CA GLU A 198 7.61 -25.14 -9.93
C GLU A 198 7.25 -26.49 -9.30
N ARG A 199 7.99 -26.92 -8.27
CA ARG A 199 7.71 -28.19 -7.58
C ARG A 199 6.34 -28.23 -6.91
N GLU A 200 5.80 -27.06 -6.55
CA GLU A 200 4.49 -26.97 -5.91
C GLU A 200 3.32 -27.05 -6.92
N ASN A 201 3.56 -26.71 -8.18
CA ASN A 201 2.51 -26.68 -9.20
C ASN A 201 2.28 -28.06 -9.86
N LYS A 202 2.96 -29.11 -9.41
CA LYS A 202 2.83 -30.52 -9.85
C LYS A 202 2.20 -31.38 -8.78
#